data_4b654f8a8004fdc11edfa90c5dc20c5b
#
_entry.id   4b654f8a8004fdc11edfa90c5dc20c5b
#
_cell.length_a   1.000
_cell.length_b   1.000
_cell.length_c   1.000
_cell.angle_alpha   90.00
_cell.angle_beta   90.00
_cell.angle_gamma   90.00
#
_symmetry.space_group_name_H-M   'P 1'
#
loop_
_entity.id
_entity.type
_entity.pdbx_description
1 polymer ?
#
loop_
_entity_poly.entity_id
_entity_poly.type
_entity_poly.pdbx_seq_one_letter_code
_entity_poly.pdbx_strand_id
1 'polypeptide(L)'
;QMCIRDSYWPEYQKTDSAWNSHSFDPERFPNPKKWADEIHKLNAKLMIVAWPGFGTHTEQRKELDAKGMIINFDTWPPQSGARPYDVYNPEARDIYWKYLNKGIFSYIGNDGWWLDSTEPDHINRQESDYDLPTHLGSYRSVKNAYSLMHNSGIASHQKALSKDKRVVILTRSGFIGQQRYGCNTWSGDVTSTWDMLEKQIPAALNYTLMGIPNWNSDIGGFFAGRWNQEGGAKNPKYQELYVRWMQFGTFCPMMRSHGTELPREIWNFGKRGEWCFDAQEKMINLRYRLLPYIYSTSWDVSHNDGTFMRPLVMDFAADSKTHEVGGEFLFGRSLLVAPVTRPEVTEWSVYLPQGADWWDFWSNEKQQGGQTLNRCVSKEILPVYVKAGSILPFGPKVQYSAEKNWDNLEIRIYPGADGTFTLYEDENDNYNYEKGAYSTIRFHWDDKARRLTIEEREGSFPGMLKSRKFKVVLVGQNSGTGDRPMKGGKTISYAGKKKSIKL
;
A
#
# COMPACT_ATOMS: atom_id res chain seq x y z
N GLN A 1 9.52 5.07 6.18
CA GLN A 1 9.47 5.49 4.77
C GLN A 1 9.94 6.94 4.70
N MET A 2 11.16 7.18 4.24
CA MET A 2 11.58 8.52 3.84
C MET A 2 11.25 8.68 2.36
N CYS A 3 10.19 9.42 2.05
CA CYS A 3 10.02 9.97 0.72
C CYS A 3 11.01 11.14 0.61
N ILE A 4 12.02 11.00 -0.23
CA ILE A 4 12.92 12.12 -0.52
C ILE A 4 12.13 13.06 -1.41
N ARG A 5 11.70 14.14 -0.82
CA ARG A 5 10.87 15.17 -1.43
C ARG A 5 11.65 16.08 -2.35
N ASP A 6 12.95 16.24 -2.04
CA ASP A 6 13.85 17.05 -2.82
C ASP A 6 14.54 16.18 -3.86
N SER A 7 14.62 16.70 -5.06
CA SER A 7 15.34 16.05 -6.13
C SER A 7 16.79 15.80 -5.73
N TYR A 8 17.26 14.60 -5.99
CA TYR A 8 18.64 14.20 -5.71
C TYR A 8 19.59 14.58 -6.85
N TRP A 9 19.06 14.91 -8.03
CA TRP A 9 19.86 15.26 -9.21
C TRP A 9 20.44 16.67 -9.15
N PRO A 10 21.59 16.92 -9.86
CA PRO A 10 22.24 18.21 -9.89
C PRO A 10 21.39 19.33 -10.50
N GLU A 11 21.70 20.57 -10.12
CA GLU A 11 21.17 21.82 -10.71
C GLU A 11 19.63 22.00 -10.61
N TYR A 12 18.96 21.16 -9.86
CA TYR A 12 17.50 21.20 -9.70
C TYR A 12 16.97 22.60 -9.35
N GLN A 13 17.67 23.33 -8.47
CA GLN A 13 17.22 24.63 -8.00
C GLN A 13 17.60 25.81 -8.92
N LYS A 14 18.52 25.59 -9.88
CA LYS A 14 19.04 26.66 -10.74
C LYS A 14 18.32 26.75 -12.06
N THR A 15 18.23 25.68 -12.80
CA THR A 15 17.73 25.68 -14.18
C THR A 15 16.73 24.55 -14.48
N ASP A 16 16.61 23.58 -13.60
CA ASP A 16 15.91 22.32 -13.81
C ASP A 16 16.33 21.54 -15.07
N SER A 17 17.31 22.04 -15.82
CA SER A 17 17.76 21.43 -17.09
C SER A 17 18.37 20.03 -16.90
N ALA A 18 18.82 19.71 -15.67
CA ALA A 18 19.28 18.39 -15.26
C ALA A 18 18.13 17.54 -14.65
N TRP A 19 16.88 17.93 -14.84
CA TRP A 19 15.71 17.24 -14.32
C TRP A 19 15.75 15.74 -14.62
N ASN A 20 15.62 14.91 -13.56
CA ASN A 20 15.58 13.45 -13.66
C ASN A 20 16.88 12.82 -14.24
N SER A 21 18.04 13.38 -13.94
CA SER A 21 19.33 12.90 -14.49
C SER A 21 19.75 11.50 -14.02
N HIS A 22 19.06 10.89 -13.05
CA HIS A 22 19.43 9.63 -12.41
C HIS A 22 20.88 9.64 -11.86
N SER A 23 21.33 10.80 -11.39
CA SER A 23 22.62 10.99 -10.75
C SER A 23 22.49 11.88 -9.52
N PHE A 24 23.26 11.61 -8.49
CA PHE A 24 23.22 12.39 -7.26
C PHE A 24 23.99 13.68 -7.39
N ASP A 25 23.42 14.76 -6.84
CA ASP A 25 24.11 16.03 -6.66
C ASP A 25 25.27 15.85 -5.66
N PRO A 26 26.54 16.07 -6.04
CA PRO A 26 27.65 15.81 -5.17
C PRO A 26 27.77 16.79 -3.99
N GLU A 27 27.17 17.99 -4.08
CA GLU A 27 27.12 18.95 -2.98
C GLU A 27 26.14 18.51 -1.90
N ARG A 28 24.95 18.06 -2.33
CA ARG A 28 23.86 17.62 -1.44
C ARG A 28 24.05 16.19 -0.93
N PHE A 29 24.60 15.33 -1.76
CA PHE A 29 24.85 13.92 -1.48
C PHE A 29 26.32 13.56 -1.76
N PRO A 30 27.26 14.02 -0.94
CA PRO A 30 28.70 13.79 -1.20
C PRO A 30 29.09 12.31 -1.15
N ASN A 31 28.30 11.47 -0.50
CA ASN A 31 28.48 10.02 -0.50
C ASN A 31 27.11 9.32 -0.45
N PRO A 32 26.42 9.18 -1.60
CA PRO A 32 25.08 8.59 -1.66
C PRO A 32 25.02 7.15 -1.14
N LYS A 33 26.08 6.36 -1.40
CA LYS A 33 26.13 4.98 -0.90
C LYS A 33 26.18 4.91 0.62
N LYS A 34 27.05 5.72 1.25
CA LYS A 34 27.13 5.79 2.72
C LYS A 34 25.81 6.23 3.32
N TRP A 35 25.16 7.23 2.72
CA TRP A 35 23.82 7.68 3.14
C TRP A 35 22.77 6.56 3.07
N ALA A 36 22.74 5.79 1.98
CA ALA A 36 21.84 4.65 1.84
C ALA A 36 22.15 3.55 2.89
N ASP A 37 23.45 3.25 3.10
CA ASP A 37 23.87 2.27 4.10
C ASP A 37 23.46 2.68 5.54
N GLU A 38 23.52 3.97 5.87
CA GLU A 38 23.06 4.47 7.19
C GLU A 38 21.54 4.31 7.36
N ILE A 39 20.75 4.53 6.32
CA ILE A 39 19.31 4.31 6.35
C ILE A 39 18.99 2.81 6.52
N HIS A 40 19.68 1.94 5.78
CA HIS A 40 19.50 0.50 5.90
C HIS A 40 19.86 -0.02 7.31
N LYS A 41 20.87 0.56 7.97
CA LYS A 41 21.21 0.25 9.38
C LYS A 41 20.08 0.57 10.36
N LEU A 42 19.20 1.51 10.03
CA LEU A 42 18.00 1.81 10.78
C LEU A 42 16.83 0.83 10.49
N ASN A 43 17.08 -0.20 9.69
CA ASN A 43 16.06 -1.13 9.17
C ASN A 43 14.95 -0.43 8.36
N ALA A 44 15.28 0.71 7.75
CA ALA A 44 14.43 1.42 6.82
C ALA A 44 14.80 1.06 5.37
N LYS A 45 13.86 1.18 4.47
CA LYS A 45 14.03 0.93 3.03
C LYS A 45 13.96 2.25 2.26
N LEU A 46 14.71 2.32 1.15
CA LEU A 46 14.75 3.48 0.28
C LEU A 46 13.91 3.29 -0.97
N MET A 47 13.01 4.23 -1.20
CA MET A 47 12.24 4.34 -2.43
C MET A 47 12.62 5.66 -3.10
N ILE A 48 13.28 5.58 -4.26
CA ILE A 48 13.81 6.75 -4.98
C ILE A 48 12.81 7.14 -6.08
N VAL A 49 12.63 8.47 -6.22
CA VAL A 49 11.77 9.04 -7.27
C VAL A 49 12.48 8.96 -8.64
N ALA A 50 11.72 8.65 -9.67
CA ALA A 50 12.15 8.74 -11.06
C ALA A 50 10.95 9.12 -11.96
N TRP A 51 11.23 9.91 -12.98
CA TRP A 51 10.24 10.43 -13.92
C TRP A 51 10.46 9.85 -15.33
N PRO A 52 9.46 9.83 -16.20
CA PRO A 52 9.66 9.43 -17.59
C PRO A 52 10.22 10.58 -18.47
N GLY A 53 10.13 11.83 -18.00
CA GLY A 53 10.62 13.00 -18.70
C GLY A 53 12.02 13.41 -18.27
N PHE A 54 12.85 13.81 -19.23
CA PHE A 54 14.23 14.21 -19.00
C PHE A 54 14.49 15.65 -19.41
N GLY A 55 15.14 16.42 -18.54
CA GLY A 55 15.61 17.77 -18.82
C GLY A 55 16.66 17.79 -19.94
N THR A 56 16.81 18.93 -20.58
CA THR A 56 17.61 19.10 -21.82
C THR A 56 19.10 18.77 -21.66
N HIS A 57 19.67 18.90 -20.45
CA HIS A 57 21.10 18.69 -20.21
C HIS A 57 21.43 17.28 -19.74
N THR A 58 20.45 16.41 -19.57
CA THR A 58 20.70 15.03 -19.11
C THR A 58 21.30 14.17 -20.23
N GLU A 59 22.17 13.23 -19.86
CA GLU A 59 22.77 12.30 -20.83
C GLU A 59 21.70 11.37 -21.44
N GLN A 60 20.68 11.01 -20.67
CA GLN A 60 19.52 10.25 -21.15
C GLN A 60 18.82 10.98 -22.28
N ARG A 61 18.55 12.26 -22.10
CA ARG A 61 17.89 13.08 -23.10
C ARG A 61 18.70 13.15 -24.40
N LYS A 62 19.99 13.40 -24.31
CA LYS A 62 20.89 13.47 -25.47
C LYS A 62 20.91 12.17 -26.26
N GLU A 63 21.00 11.02 -25.56
CA GLU A 63 21.05 9.71 -26.21
C GLU A 63 19.71 9.37 -26.87
N LEU A 64 18.59 9.64 -26.19
CA LEU A 64 17.24 9.40 -26.72
C LEU A 64 16.89 10.32 -27.90
N ASP A 65 17.24 11.60 -27.84
CA ASP A 65 17.09 12.55 -28.95
C ASP A 65 17.88 12.12 -30.20
N ALA A 66 19.14 11.70 -30.01
CA ALA A 66 19.99 11.25 -31.13
C ALA A 66 19.41 10.03 -31.87
N LYS A 67 18.52 9.27 -31.22
CA LYS A 67 17.85 8.08 -31.77
C LYS A 67 16.40 8.32 -32.15
N GLY A 68 15.88 9.54 -31.98
CA GLY A 68 14.48 9.87 -32.24
C GLY A 68 13.49 9.17 -31.31
N MET A 69 13.89 8.91 -30.06
CA MET A 69 13.11 8.15 -29.06
C MET A 69 12.49 9.04 -27.99
N ILE A 70 12.21 10.29 -28.30
CA ILE A 70 11.51 11.26 -27.45
C ILE A 70 10.15 11.57 -28.08
N ILE A 71 9.09 11.57 -27.27
CA ILE A 71 7.79 12.09 -27.68
C ILE A 71 7.80 13.60 -27.49
N ASN A 72 7.55 14.36 -28.56
CA ASN A 72 7.88 15.78 -28.65
C ASN A 72 6.80 16.71 -28.06
N PHE A 73 6.45 16.50 -26.78
CA PHE A 73 5.66 17.46 -25.98
C PHE A 73 6.31 17.72 -24.63
N ASP A 74 6.03 18.87 -24.04
CA ASP A 74 6.67 19.28 -22.79
C ASP A 74 5.96 18.68 -21.56
N THR A 75 6.77 18.26 -20.57
CA THR A 75 6.32 17.78 -19.28
C THR A 75 6.76 18.70 -18.15
N TRP A 76 6.29 18.46 -16.93
CA TRP A 76 6.74 19.16 -15.73
C TRP A 76 8.24 18.88 -15.45
N PRO A 77 9.02 19.85 -14.97
CA PRO A 77 8.69 21.28 -14.79
C PRO A 77 8.88 22.07 -16.11
N PRO A 78 8.09 23.12 -16.34
CA PRO A 78 8.08 23.84 -17.63
C PRO A 78 9.45 24.37 -18.05
N GLN A 79 10.25 24.87 -17.10
CA GLN A 79 11.54 25.48 -17.35
C GLN A 79 12.66 24.48 -17.66
N SER A 80 12.45 23.19 -17.42
CA SER A 80 13.46 22.15 -17.65
C SER A 80 13.61 21.75 -19.12
N GLY A 81 12.61 22.05 -19.94
CA GLY A 81 12.45 21.49 -21.28
C GLY A 81 12.32 19.95 -21.28
N ALA A 82 11.84 19.39 -20.16
CA ALA A 82 11.68 17.95 -20.03
C ALA A 82 10.64 17.42 -21.02
N ARG A 83 10.97 16.29 -21.64
CA ARG A 83 10.08 15.56 -22.56
C ARG A 83 10.11 14.08 -22.23
N PRO A 84 8.97 13.37 -22.38
CA PRO A 84 8.90 11.94 -22.07
C PRO A 84 9.58 11.13 -23.17
N TYR A 85 10.23 10.04 -22.78
CA TYR A 85 10.77 9.09 -23.74
C TYR A 85 9.66 8.20 -24.32
N ASP A 86 9.89 7.64 -25.52
CA ASP A 86 8.98 6.69 -26.15
C ASP A 86 9.05 5.33 -25.45
N VAL A 87 8.21 5.15 -24.43
CA VAL A 87 8.14 3.90 -23.64
C VAL A 87 7.72 2.67 -24.46
N TYR A 88 7.14 2.89 -25.65
CA TYR A 88 6.70 1.81 -26.54
C TYR A 88 7.88 1.18 -27.29
N ASN A 89 8.99 1.91 -27.43
CA ASN A 89 10.21 1.44 -28.03
C ASN A 89 11.02 0.61 -27.03
N PRO A 90 11.31 -0.68 -27.29
CA PRO A 90 12.12 -1.52 -26.41
C PRO A 90 13.50 -0.93 -26.13
N GLU A 91 14.21 -0.41 -27.15
CA GLU A 91 15.53 0.18 -26.99
C GLU A 91 15.49 1.43 -26.09
N ALA A 92 14.44 2.22 -26.17
CA ALA A 92 14.26 3.39 -25.30
C ALA A 92 14.10 2.96 -23.82
N ARG A 93 13.42 1.85 -23.54
CA ARG A 93 13.35 1.28 -22.19
C ARG A 93 14.70 0.75 -21.72
N ASP A 94 15.51 0.15 -22.62
CA ASP A 94 16.87 -0.30 -22.32
C ASP A 94 17.78 0.88 -21.93
N ILE A 95 17.68 2.00 -22.69
CA ILE A 95 18.41 3.25 -22.39
C ILE A 95 17.96 3.82 -21.04
N TYR A 96 16.66 3.89 -20.79
CA TYR A 96 16.11 4.35 -19.51
C TYR A 96 16.70 3.54 -18.33
N TRP A 97 16.61 2.21 -18.43
CA TRP A 97 17.13 1.32 -17.40
C TRP A 97 18.67 1.41 -17.24
N LYS A 98 19.41 1.54 -18.34
CA LYS A 98 20.88 1.69 -18.28
C LYS A 98 21.31 2.80 -17.30
N TYR A 99 20.69 3.97 -17.41
CA TYR A 99 21.04 5.10 -16.54
C TYR A 99 20.45 4.94 -15.13
N LEU A 100 19.23 4.46 -15.00
CA LEU A 100 18.58 4.22 -13.72
C LEU A 100 19.35 3.19 -12.88
N ASN A 101 19.80 2.13 -13.51
CA ASN A 101 20.63 1.11 -12.88
C ASN A 101 21.99 1.63 -12.46
N LYS A 102 22.72 2.31 -13.37
CA LYS A 102 24.06 2.83 -13.11
C LYS A 102 24.06 3.89 -12.00
N GLY A 103 23.11 4.80 -12.07
CA GLY A 103 23.07 5.96 -11.17
C GLY A 103 22.42 5.69 -9.82
N ILE A 104 21.52 4.69 -9.74
CA ILE A 104 20.72 4.46 -8.54
C ILE A 104 20.76 3.00 -8.10
N PHE A 105 20.20 2.07 -8.88
CA PHE A 105 19.96 0.71 -8.39
C PHE A 105 21.22 -0.02 -7.96
N SER A 106 22.20 -0.14 -8.85
CA SER A 106 23.48 -0.79 -8.54
C SER A 106 24.40 0.08 -7.67
N TYR A 107 24.19 1.39 -7.65
CA TYR A 107 25.07 2.32 -6.91
C TYR A 107 24.74 2.35 -5.42
N ILE A 108 23.45 2.52 -5.05
CA ILE A 108 23.03 2.67 -3.65
C ILE A 108 22.26 1.47 -3.10
N GLY A 109 21.91 0.50 -3.93
CA GLY A 109 21.09 -0.64 -3.50
C GLY A 109 19.63 -0.25 -3.21
N ASN A 110 19.03 0.58 -4.07
CA ASN A 110 17.65 1.04 -3.96
C ASN A 110 16.64 -0.11 -3.72
N ASP A 111 15.64 0.10 -2.88
CA ASP A 111 14.68 -0.93 -2.48
C ASP A 111 13.34 -0.84 -3.21
N GLY A 112 13.02 0.31 -3.78
CA GLY A 112 11.78 0.53 -4.51
C GLY A 112 11.82 1.80 -5.35
N TRP A 113 10.84 1.94 -6.23
CA TRP A 113 10.73 3.05 -7.15
C TRP A 113 9.46 3.85 -6.87
N TRP A 114 9.60 5.17 -6.77
CA TRP A 114 8.49 6.11 -6.84
C TRP A 114 8.48 6.72 -8.24
N LEU A 115 7.63 6.16 -9.12
CA LEU A 115 7.54 6.57 -10.51
C LEU A 115 6.42 7.61 -10.66
N ASP A 116 6.81 8.87 -10.64
CA ASP A 116 5.91 9.99 -10.77
C ASP A 116 5.71 10.37 -12.23
N SER A 117 4.63 11.10 -12.53
CA SER A 117 4.32 11.59 -13.88
C SER A 117 4.21 10.49 -14.94
N THR A 118 3.68 9.34 -14.58
CA THR A 118 3.64 8.16 -15.48
C THR A 118 2.44 8.13 -16.44
N GLU A 119 1.69 9.22 -16.56
CA GLU A 119 0.64 9.44 -17.57
C GLU A 119 1.17 9.64 -18.99
N PRO A 120 2.28 10.37 -19.30
CA PRO A 120 3.06 11.35 -18.52
C PRO A 120 2.36 12.71 -18.38
N ASP A 121 2.84 13.57 -17.47
CA ASP A 121 2.39 14.96 -17.39
C ASP A 121 2.52 15.62 -18.76
N HIS A 122 1.49 16.31 -19.18
CA HIS A 122 1.41 16.96 -20.47
C HIS A 122 1.01 18.41 -20.25
N ILE A 123 2.01 19.28 -20.17
CA ILE A 123 1.83 20.73 -19.99
C ILE A 123 1.67 21.41 -21.35
N ASN A 124 1.04 22.58 -21.37
CA ASN A 124 0.79 23.35 -22.59
C ASN A 124 0.16 22.53 -23.73
N ARG A 125 -0.69 21.58 -23.39
CA ARG A 125 -1.29 20.58 -24.28
C ARG A 125 -1.95 21.17 -25.50
N GLN A 126 -1.54 20.67 -26.68
CA GLN A 126 -2.16 20.96 -27.97
C GLN A 126 -2.85 19.69 -28.50
N GLU A 127 -3.91 19.85 -29.28
CA GLU A 127 -4.60 18.70 -29.88
C GLU A 127 -3.69 17.92 -30.85
N SER A 128 -2.79 18.61 -31.53
CA SER A 128 -1.78 18.01 -32.43
C SER A 128 -0.78 17.12 -31.73
N ASP A 129 -0.56 17.30 -30.41
CA ASP A 129 0.40 16.49 -29.65
C ASP A 129 -0.04 15.03 -29.58
N TYR A 130 -1.35 14.79 -29.68
CA TYR A 130 -1.88 13.42 -29.69
C TYR A 130 -1.57 12.66 -30.98
N ASP A 131 -1.24 13.36 -32.05
CA ASP A 131 -0.91 12.75 -33.34
C ASP A 131 0.61 12.53 -33.51
N LEU A 132 1.41 12.91 -32.53
CA LEU A 132 2.85 12.65 -32.48
C LEU A 132 3.14 11.14 -32.66
N PRO A 133 4.17 10.80 -33.47
CA PRO A 133 4.54 9.42 -33.70
C PRO A 133 5.17 8.80 -32.43
N THR A 134 4.86 7.54 -32.21
CA THR A 134 5.52 6.65 -31.27
C THR A 134 5.91 5.34 -31.98
N HIS A 135 6.69 4.49 -31.33
CA HIS A 135 7.08 3.19 -31.89
C HIS A 135 5.87 2.31 -32.29
N LEU A 136 4.75 2.43 -31.59
CA LEU A 136 3.54 1.63 -31.83
C LEU A 136 2.41 2.38 -32.56
N GLY A 137 2.68 3.54 -33.14
CA GLY A 137 1.68 4.36 -33.84
C GLY A 137 1.56 5.78 -33.27
N SER A 138 0.40 6.45 -33.45
CA SER A 138 0.21 7.78 -32.89
C SER A 138 0.10 7.72 -31.35
N TYR A 139 0.57 8.76 -30.67
CA TYR A 139 0.42 8.88 -29.20
C TYR A 139 -1.05 8.75 -28.78
N ARG A 140 -1.99 9.28 -29.57
CA ARG A 140 -3.45 9.16 -29.37
C ARG A 140 -3.89 7.70 -29.20
N SER A 141 -3.35 6.80 -30.01
CA SER A 141 -3.77 5.39 -30.02
C SER A 141 -3.23 4.58 -28.86
N VAL A 142 -2.13 5.01 -28.21
CA VAL A 142 -1.40 4.22 -27.22
C VAL A 142 -1.25 4.88 -25.86
N LYS A 143 -1.54 6.19 -25.73
CA LYS A 143 -1.21 7.00 -24.53
C LYS A 143 -1.68 6.40 -23.20
N ASN A 144 -2.84 5.76 -23.16
CA ASN A 144 -3.37 5.21 -21.92
C ASN A 144 -2.54 4.03 -21.37
N ALA A 145 -1.76 3.36 -22.23
CA ALA A 145 -0.87 2.27 -21.84
C ALA A 145 0.55 2.74 -21.47
N TYR A 146 0.79 4.06 -21.41
CA TYR A 146 2.12 4.61 -21.14
C TYR A 146 2.70 4.06 -19.82
N SER A 147 1.95 4.15 -18.73
CA SER A 147 2.40 3.65 -17.41
C SER A 147 2.69 2.15 -17.41
N LEU A 148 1.85 1.35 -18.10
CA LEU A 148 2.07 -0.09 -18.23
C LEU A 148 3.43 -0.38 -18.87
N MET A 149 3.74 0.29 -20.01
CA MET A 149 4.99 0.08 -20.73
C MET A 149 6.20 0.59 -19.95
N HIS A 150 6.09 1.75 -19.32
CA HIS A 150 7.13 2.32 -18.46
C HIS A 150 7.48 1.37 -17.30
N ASN A 151 6.47 0.97 -16.53
CA ASN A 151 6.63 0.10 -15.37
C ASN A 151 7.15 -1.29 -15.78
N SER A 152 6.69 -1.82 -16.92
CA SER A 152 7.15 -3.11 -17.44
C SER A 152 8.64 -3.10 -17.76
N GLY A 153 9.15 -2.00 -18.33
CA GLY A 153 10.58 -1.84 -18.63
C GLY A 153 11.43 -1.93 -17.36
N ILE A 154 11.10 -1.12 -16.35
CA ILE A 154 11.84 -1.11 -15.08
C ILE A 154 11.76 -2.47 -14.38
N ALA A 155 10.55 -3.03 -14.25
CA ALA A 155 10.35 -4.29 -13.56
C ALA A 155 11.08 -5.47 -14.22
N SER A 156 11.01 -5.56 -15.55
CA SER A 156 11.64 -6.64 -16.30
C SER A 156 13.17 -6.59 -16.20
N HIS A 157 13.75 -5.41 -16.35
CA HIS A 157 15.19 -5.23 -16.24
C HIS A 157 15.72 -5.47 -14.84
N GLN A 158 15.05 -4.95 -13.79
CA GLN A 158 15.45 -5.19 -12.42
C GLN A 158 15.37 -6.69 -12.09
N LYS A 159 14.27 -7.36 -12.45
CA LYS A 159 14.09 -8.80 -12.21
C LYS A 159 15.12 -9.66 -12.97
N ALA A 160 15.53 -9.22 -14.16
CA ALA A 160 16.61 -9.89 -14.91
C ALA A 160 17.97 -9.73 -14.24
N LEU A 161 18.24 -8.55 -13.70
CA LEU A 161 19.53 -8.22 -13.05
C LEU A 161 19.66 -8.84 -11.66
N SER A 162 18.60 -8.82 -10.85
CA SER A 162 18.63 -9.32 -9.46
C SER A 162 17.44 -10.22 -9.16
N LYS A 163 17.72 -11.39 -8.58
CA LYS A 163 16.73 -12.33 -8.05
C LYS A 163 16.54 -12.18 -6.53
N ASP A 164 17.40 -11.42 -5.89
CA ASP A 164 17.47 -11.29 -4.43
C ASP A 164 16.65 -10.10 -3.90
N LYS A 165 16.15 -9.25 -4.81
CA LYS A 165 15.35 -8.07 -4.45
C LYS A 165 14.11 -7.97 -5.33
N ARG A 166 12.93 -8.07 -4.71
CA ARG A 166 11.65 -7.89 -5.38
C ARG A 166 11.50 -6.48 -5.92
N VAL A 167 10.87 -6.38 -7.07
CA VAL A 167 10.44 -5.10 -7.63
C VAL A 167 9.30 -4.55 -6.77
N VAL A 168 9.45 -3.31 -6.32
CA VAL A 168 8.42 -2.53 -5.63
C VAL A 168 8.31 -1.20 -6.36
N ILE A 169 7.18 -0.94 -6.97
CA ILE A 169 6.89 0.27 -7.72
C ILE A 169 5.68 0.98 -7.13
N LEU A 170 5.83 2.26 -6.81
CA LEU A 170 4.73 3.18 -6.59
C LEU A 170 4.63 4.07 -7.83
N THR A 171 3.49 4.08 -8.53
CA THR A 171 3.31 4.78 -9.80
C THR A 171 2.04 5.64 -9.78
N ARG A 172 2.08 6.82 -10.43
CA ARG A 172 0.97 7.77 -10.39
C ARG A 172 -0.21 7.39 -11.29
N SER A 173 0.03 6.60 -12.32
CA SER A 173 -1.04 6.13 -13.20
C SER A 173 -1.01 4.63 -13.42
N GLY A 174 -2.09 4.08 -13.96
CA GLY A 174 -2.22 2.65 -14.15
C GLY A 174 -3.03 2.26 -15.38
N PHE A 175 -2.74 1.05 -15.84
CA PHE A 175 -3.45 0.41 -16.93
C PHE A 175 -3.59 -1.08 -16.64
N ILE A 176 -4.63 -1.71 -17.16
CA ILE A 176 -4.90 -3.16 -16.98
C ILE A 176 -3.66 -3.96 -17.38
N GLY A 177 -3.25 -4.91 -16.51
CA GLY A 177 -2.05 -5.72 -16.68
C GLY A 177 -0.84 -5.23 -15.89
N GLN A 178 -0.87 -4.02 -15.34
CA GLN A 178 0.23 -3.43 -14.56
C GLN A 178 0.49 -4.16 -13.24
N GLN A 179 -0.52 -4.82 -12.66
CA GLN A 179 -0.42 -5.57 -11.41
C GLN A 179 0.69 -6.65 -11.43
N ARG A 180 1.04 -7.19 -12.61
CA ARG A 180 2.11 -8.18 -12.78
C ARG A 180 3.52 -7.66 -12.53
N TYR A 181 3.70 -6.35 -12.45
CA TYR A 181 5.00 -5.69 -12.36
C TYR A 181 5.34 -5.17 -10.95
N GLY A 182 4.63 -5.63 -9.92
CA GLY A 182 4.86 -5.21 -8.54
C GLY A 182 4.44 -3.77 -8.27
N CYS A 183 3.47 -3.25 -9.05
CA CYS A 183 3.02 -1.88 -8.97
C CYS A 183 1.92 -1.69 -7.93
N ASN A 184 2.05 -0.60 -7.17
CA ASN A 184 0.98 0.05 -6.44
C ASN A 184 0.74 1.42 -7.06
N THR A 185 -0.51 1.76 -7.34
CA THR A 185 -0.87 3.07 -7.88
C THR A 185 -1.43 3.97 -6.78
N TRP A 186 -1.03 5.24 -6.75
CA TRP A 186 -1.68 6.22 -5.87
C TRP A 186 -2.56 7.18 -6.69
N SER A 187 -3.47 7.83 -5.99
CA SER A 187 -4.48 8.71 -6.61
C SER A 187 -3.95 10.06 -7.12
N GLY A 188 -2.64 10.27 -7.10
CA GLY A 188 -2.02 11.53 -7.52
C GLY A 188 -2.10 12.63 -6.46
N ASP A 189 -1.89 13.87 -6.89
CA ASP A 189 -1.75 15.06 -6.06
C ASP A 189 -3.11 15.63 -5.67
N VAL A 190 -3.78 14.95 -4.75
CA VAL A 190 -5.13 15.33 -4.30
C VAL A 190 -5.11 16.42 -3.24
N THR A 191 -6.16 17.25 -3.20
CA THR A 191 -6.30 18.31 -2.18
C THR A 191 -6.65 17.75 -0.81
N SER A 192 -6.16 18.43 0.22
CA SER A 192 -6.38 18.08 1.62
C SER A 192 -7.75 18.56 2.12
N THR A 193 -8.83 17.88 1.72
CA THR A 193 -10.21 18.21 2.04
C THR A 193 -11.05 16.98 2.40
N TRP A 194 -12.14 17.17 3.12
CA TRP A 194 -13.08 16.12 3.47
C TRP A 194 -13.77 15.51 2.23
N ASP A 195 -14.19 16.34 1.29
CA ASP A 195 -14.76 15.92 0.01
C ASP A 195 -13.80 15.00 -0.77
N MET A 196 -12.52 15.34 -0.76
CA MET A 196 -11.51 14.51 -1.40
C MET A 196 -11.32 13.18 -0.68
N LEU A 197 -11.26 13.17 0.67
CA LEU A 197 -11.21 11.91 1.43
C LEU A 197 -12.39 11.00 1.10
N GLU A 198 -13.61 11.54 1.04
CA GLU A 198 -14.80 10.78 0.70
C GLU A 198 -14.69 10.14 -0.70
N LYS A 199 -14.19 10.87 -1.69
CA LYS A 199 -14.00 10.40 -3.06
C LYS A 199 -12.89 9.35 -3.23
N GLN A 200 -11.90 9.32 -2.32
CA GLN A 200 -10.81 8.34 -2.40
C GLN A 200 -11.30 6.91 -2.19
N ILE A 201 -12.36 6.71 -1.42
CA ILE A 201 -12.85 5.35 -1.12
C ILE A 201 -13.44 4.71 -2.38
N PRO A 202 -14.49 5.27 -3.03
CA PRO A 202 -15.01 4.68 -4.26
C PRO A 202 -13.98 4.65 -5.40
N ALA A 203 -13.04 5.58 -5.45
CA ALA A 203 -11.94 5.53 -6.43
C ALA A 203 -11.09 4.26 -6.25
N ALA A 204 -10.70 3.93 -5.02
CA ALA A 204 -9.98 2.70 -4.70
C ALA A 204 -10.78 1.45 -5.06
N LEU A 205 -12.08 1.43 -4.75
CA LEU A 205 -12.94 0.29 -5.02
C LEU A 205 -13.15 0.07 -6.53
N ASN A 206 -13.33 1.14 -7.30
CA ASN A 206 -13.41 1.07 -8.76
C ASN A 206 -12.07 0.57 -9.37
N TYR A 207 -10.95 1.01 -8.80
CA TYR A 207 -9.64 0.56 -9.24
C TYR A 207 -9.45 -0.96 -9.04
N THR A 208 -9.89 -1.45 -7.89
CA THR A 208 -9.94 -2.90 -7.59
C THR A 208 -10.83 -3.67 -8.58
N LEU A 209 -12.01 -3.15 -8.90
CA LEU A 209 -12.94 -3.79 -9.86
C LEU A 209 -12.35 -3.87 -11.28
N MET A 210 -11.40 -3.00 -11.63
CA MET A 210 -10.63 -3.09 -12.87
C MET A 210 -9.56 -4.20 -12.86
N GLY A 211 -9.42 -4.95 -11.76
CA GLY A 211 -8.41 -6.00 -11.59
C GLY A 211 -7.03 -5.49 -11.19
N ILE A 212 -6.90 -4.27 -10.65
CA ILE A 212 -5.65 -3.71 -10.14
C ILE A 212 -5.74 -3.63 -8.60
N PRO A 213 -5.16 -4.61 -7.87
CA PRO A 213 -5.44 -4.80 -6.44
C PRO A 213 -4.69 -3.84 -5.52
N ASN A 214 -3.63 -3.20 -6.00
CA ASN A 214 -2.73 -2.40 -5.17
C ASN A 214 -2.94 -0.90 -5.43
N TRP A 215 -3.51 -0.23 -4.43
CA TRP A 215 -3.84 1.19 -4.50
C TRP A 215 -3.63 1.90 -3.17
N ASN A 216 -3.38 3.21 -3.20
CA ASN A 216 -3.42 4.09 -2.04
C ASN A 216 -3.72 5.54 -2.41
N SER A 217 -4.00 6.36 -1.41
CA SER A 217 -3.94 7.82 -1.50
C SER A 217 -2.91 8.36 -0.50
N ASP A 218 -2.49 9.60 -0.72
CA ASP A 218 -1.64 10.31 0.22
C ASP A 218 -2.41 10.65 1.49
N ILE A 219 -1.98 10.11 2.63
CA ILE A 219 -2.65 10.35 3.92
C ILE A 219 -2.58 11.83 4.25
N GLY A 220 -3.76 12.42 4.44
CA GLY A 220 -3.93 13.84 4.71
C GLY A 220 -4.05 14.73 3.47
N GLY A 221 -4.09 14.13 2.26
CA GLY A 221 -4.08 14.84 0.98
C GLY A 221 -2.69 15.38 0.61
N PHE A 222 -2.39 15.55 -0.68
CA PHE A 222 -1.09 16.04 -1.13
C PHE A 222 -0.96 17.56 -0.93
N PHE A 223 -1.86 18.35 -1.52
CA PHE A 223 -1.85 19.81 -1.38
C PHE A 223 -2.50 20.25 -0.07
N ALA A 224 -1.70 20.78 0.86
CA ALA A 224 -2.12 21.20 2.19
C ALA A 224 -1.86 22.67 2.48
N GLY A 225 -1.67 23.53 1.46
CA GLY A 225 -1.30 24.92 1.59
C GLY A 225 -2.27 25.74 2.45
N ARG A 226 -3.57 25.50 2.35
CA ARG A 226 -4.56 26.10 3.22
C ARG A 226 -4.26 25.79 4.69
N TRP A 227 -4.05 24.53 5.01
CA TRP A 227 -3.78 24.12 6.40
C TRP A 227 -2.45 24.64 6.91
N ASN A 228 -1.43 24.74 6.05
CA ASN A 228 -0.16 25.34 6.40
C ASN A 228 -0.34 26.81 6.85
N GLN A 229 -1.16 27.58 6.15
CA GLN A 229 -1.47 28.96 6.48
C GLN A 229 -2.30 29.09 7.78
N GLU A 230 -3.08 28.08 8.12
CA GLU A 230 -3.98 28.05 9.28
C GLU A 230 -3.36 27.35 10.52
N GLY A 231 -2.05 27.15 10.60
CA GLY A 231 -1.35 26.56 11.75
C GLY A 231 -0.79 25.15 11.52
N GLY A 232 -0.88 24.64 10.31
CA GLY A 232 -0.24 23.40 9.87
C GLY A 232 -0.69 22.15 10.64
N ALA A 233 0.26 21.31 11.01
CA ALA A 233 0.01 20.08 11.75
C ALA A 233 -0.55 20.30 13.17
N LYS A 234 -0.59 21.54 13.66
CA LYS A 234 -1.20 21.90 14.95
C LYS A 234 -2.63 22.40 14.82
N ASN A 235 -3.13 22.63 13.61
CA ASN A 235 -4.52 23.01 13.39
C ASN A 235 -5.46 21.85 13.77
N PRO A 236 -6.40 22.01 14.72
CA PRO A 236 -7.25 20.91 15.22
C PRO A 236 -8.20 20.34 14.16
N LYS A 237 -8.60 21.14 13.16
CA LYS A 237 -9.44 20.68 12.04
C LYS A 237 -8.63 19.84 11.07
N TYR A 238 -7.38 20.24 10.79
CA TYR A 238 -6.49 19.43 9.98
C TYR A 238 -6.08 18.13 10.69
N GLN A 239 -5.83 18.20 12.01
CA GLN A 239 -5.55 17.00 12.81
C GLN A 239 -6.66 15.96 12.69
N GLU A 240 -7.93 16.38 12.73
CA GLU A 240 -9.04 15.47 12.56
C GLU A 240 -9.08 14.85 11.14
N LEU A 241 -8.99 15.68 10.11
CA LEU A 241 -8.92 15.20 8.72
C LEU A 241 -7.77 14.23 8.52
N TYR A 242 -6.58 14.56 9.03
CA TYR A 242 -5.39 13.73 8.90
C TYR A 242 -5.55 12.38 9.60
N VAL A 243 -6.08 12.36 10.83
CA VAL A 243 -6.33 11.11 11.56
C VAL A 243 -7.37 10.25 10.84
N ARG A 244 -8.47 10.83 10.34
CA ARG A 244 -9.47 10.09 9.56
C ARG A 244 -8.87 9.50 8.28
N TRP A 245 -8.02 10.25 7.60
CA TRP A 245 -7.30 9.73 6.43
C TRP A 245 -6.29 8.64 6.79
N MET A 246 -5.59 8.77 7.93
CA MET A 246 -4.69 7.72 8.46
C MET A 246 -5.46 6.44 8.80
N GLN A 247 -6.64 6.55 9.38
CA GLN A 247 -7.54 5.44 9.67
C GLN A 247 -7.91 4.68 8.38
N PHE A 248 -8.30 5.40 7.33
CA PHE A 248 -8.53 4.82 6.01
C PHE A 248 -7.25 4.19 5.42
N GLY A 249 -6.15 4.92 5.42
CA GLY A 249 -4.86 4.46 4.89
C GLY A 249 -4.30 3.22 5.57
N THR A 250 -4.68 2.96 6.84
CA THR A 250 -4.32 1.73 7.56
C THR A 250 -4.85 0.47 6.86
N PHE A 251 -5.98 0.59 6.17
CA PHE A 251 -6.63 -0.48 5.43
C PHE A 251 -6.53 -0.31 3.89
N CYS A 252 -5.53 0.44 3.43
CA CYS A 252 -5.09 0.42 2.04
C CYS A 252 -3.95 -0.59 1.84
N PRO A 253 -3.77 -1.16 0.64
CA PRO A 253 -2.61 -2.01 0.33
C PRO A 253 -1.28 -1.37 0.71
N MET A 254 -1.05 -0.11 0.36
CA MET A 254 0.07 0.70 0.82
C MET A 254 -0.41 1.78 1.80
N MET A 255 0.19 1.84 2.98
CA MET A 255 -0.05 2.91 3.96
C MET A 255 1.05 3.96 3.82
N ARG A 256 0.73 5.11 3.22
CA ARG A 256 1.71 6.14 2.87
C ARG A 256 1.28 7.52 3.35
N SER A 257 2.08 8.11 4.22
CA SER A 257 1.98 9.55 4.54
C SER A 257 2.87 10.33 3.57
N HIS A 258 2.28 11.20 2.78
CA HIS A 258 2.97 12.02 1.79
C HIS A 258 2.18 13.29 1.47
N GLY A 259 2.87 14.32 1.01
CA GLY A 259 2.28 15.55 0.53
C GLY A 259 3.27 16.72 0.56
N THR A 260 2.80 17.89 0.11
CA THR A 260 3.58 19.12 0.09
C THR A 260 3.13 20.12 1.17
N GLU A 261 3.90 21.19 1.34
CA GLU A 261 3.59 22.42 2.08
C GLU A 261 3.65 22.32 3.60
N LEU A 262 3.51 21.15 4.20
CA LEU A 262 3.70 20.96 5.64
C LEU A 262 4.26 19.57 5.95
N PRO A 263 5.07 19.43 7.03
CA PRO A 263 5.61 18.17 7.46
C PRO A 263 4.51 17.25 8.02
N ARG A 264 4.60 15.95 7.76
CA ARG A 264 3.58 14.95 8.12
C ARG A 264 4.09 13.84 9.04
N GLU A 265 5.26 13.98 9.60
CA GLU A 265 5.76 13.06 10.61
C GLU A 265 4.94 13.21 11.89
N ILE A 266 4.65 12.09 12.51
CA ILE A 266 3.73 11.99 13.66
C ILE A 266 4.06 13.00 14.80
N TRP A 267 5.34 13.28 15.04
CA TRP A 267 5.77 14.23 16.08
C TRP A 267 5.44 15.70 15.77
N ASN A 268 5.15 16.06 14.53
CA ASN A 268 4.69 17.38 14.17
C ASN A 268 3.24 17.63 14.62
N PHE A 269 2.44 16.58 14.74
CA PHE A 269 1.04 16.66 15.18
C PHE A 269 0.91 16.73 16.70
N GLY A 270 1.90 16.26 17.44
CA GLY A 270 1.87 16.25 18.90
C GLY A 270 2.96 15.35 19.49
N LYS A 271 2.76 14.98 20.73
CA LYS A 271 3.57 14.02 21.47
C LYS A 271 2.68 12.94 22.09
N ARG A 272 3.29 11.85 22.54
CA ARG A 272 2.58 10.76 23.22
C ARG A 272 1.81 11.28 24.43
N GLY A 273 0.54 10.90 24.55
CA GLY A 273 -0.43 11.43 25.51
C GLY A 273 -1.34 12.53 24.92
N GLU A 274 -1.05 13.04 23.73
CA GLU A 274 -1.94 13.96 23.00
C GLU A 274 -2.77 13.15 21.98
N TRP A 275 -4.05 13.43 21.89
CA TRP A 275 -5.02 12.60 21.14
C TRP A 275 -4.62 12.31 19.70
N CYS A 276 -4.11 13.31 18.98
CA CYS A 276 -3.78 13.19 17.57
C CYS A 276 -2.54 12.31 17.34
N PHE A 277 -1.53 12.42 18.22
CA PHE A 277 -0.37 11.54 18.20
C PHE A 277 -0.79 10.09 18.53
N ASP A 278 -1.54 9.91 19.62
CA ASP A 278 -1.94 8.59 20.11
C ASP A 278 -2.85 7.87 19.11
N ALA A 279 -3.76 8.59 18.44
CA ALA A 279 -4.61 8.03 17.38
C ALA A 279 -3.78 7.53 16.18
N GLN A 280 -2.77 8.28 15.76
CA GLN A 280 -1.86 7.89 14.69
C GLN A 280 -1.00 6.67 15.11
N GLU A 281 -0.39 6.72 16.30
CA GLU A 281 0.42 5.61 16.83
C GLU A 281 -0.41 4.32 16.94
N LYS A 282 -1.67 4.42 17.35
CA LYS A 282 -2.62 3.30 17.41
C LYS A 282 -2.81 2.66 16.03
N MET A 283 -3.03 3.45 14.98
CA MET A 283 -3.22 2.94 13.63
C MET A 283 -1.95 2.31 13.06
N ILE A 284 -0.79 2.91 13.28
CA ILE A 284 0.50 2.37 12.87
C ILE A 284 0.77 1.02 13.58
N ASN A 285 0.54 0.96 14.90
CA ASN A 285 0.70 -0.29 15.65
C ASN A 285 -0.28 -1.37 15.18
N LEU A 286 -1.53 -1.02 14.89
CA LEU A 286 -2.51 -1.97 14.35
C LEU A 286 -2.04 -2.52 12.99
N ARG A 287 -1.54 -1.66 12.09
CA ARG A 287 -1.00 -2.08 10.80
C ARG A 287 0.15 -3.07 10.94
N TYR A 288 1.10 -2.80 11.84
CA TYR A 288 2.21 -3.73 12.11
C TYR A 288 1.73 -5.06 12.70
N ARG A 289 0.77 -5.04 13.61
CA ARG A 289 0.21 -6.28 14.17
C ARG A 289 -0.59 -7.10 13.16
N LEU A 290 -1.18 -6.46 12.17
CA LEU A 290 -1.90 -7.13 11.07
C LEU A 290 -0.97 -7.65 9.97
N LEU A 291 0.35 -7.46 10.03
CA LEU A 291 1.28 -7.91 8.97
C LEU A 291 1.11 -9.39 8.60
N PRO A 292 0.92 -10.37 9.53
CA PRO A 292 0.68 -11.74 9.12
C PRO A 292 -0.59 -11.93 8.30
N TYR A 293 -1.66 -11.19 8.63
CA TYR A 293 -2.89 -11.16 7.84
C TYR A 293 -2.67 -10.50 6.46
N ILE A 294 -2.02 -9.34 6.45
CA ILE A 294 -1.75 -8.55 5.24
C ILE A 294 -0.85 -9.32 4.27
N TYR A 295 0.22 -9.94 4.77
CA TYR A 295 1.15 -10.69 3.94
C TYR A 295 0.51 -11.94 3.34
N SER A 296 -0.31 -12.65 4.13
CA SER A 296 -1.09 -13.79 3.64
C SER A 296 -2.17 -13.36 2.62
N THR A 297 -2.79 -12.18 2.82
CA THR A 297 -3.71 -11.61 1.84
C THR A 297 -2.98 -11.21 0.55
N SER A 298 -1.74 -10.71 0.66
CA SER A 298 -0.89 -10.40 -0.50
C SER A 298 -0.58 -11.64 -1.33
N TRP A 299 -0.38 -12.78 -0.65
CA TRP A 299 -0.23 -14.06 -1.33
C TRP A 299 -1.54 -14.48 -2.04
N ASP A 300 -2.70 -14.34 -1.40
CA ASP A 300 -4.02 -14.61 -2.03
C ASP A 300 -4.22 -13.74 -3.27
N VAL A 301 -3.82 -12.46 -3.21
CA VAL A 301 -3.86 -11.54 -4.38
C VAL A 301 -3.00 -12.05 -5.54
N SER A 302 -1.80 -12.54 -5.27
CA SER A 302 -0.85 -12.96 -6.31
C SER A 302 -1.07 -14.38 -6.81
N HIS A 303 -1.63 -15.26 -5.98
CA HIS A 303 -1.74 -16.70 -6.24
C HIS A 303 -3.17 -17.13 -6.64
N ASN A 304 -4.18 -16.45 -6.12
CA ASN A 304 -5.59 -16.78 -6.31
C ASN A 304 -6.37 -15.63 -6.97
N ASP A 305 -5.70 -14.66 -7.59
CA ASP A 305 -6.31 -13.49 -8.23
C ASP A 305 -7.25 -12.71 -7.31
N GLY A 306 -6.90 -12.65 -6.02
CA GLY A 306 -7.64 -11.93 -4.99
C GLY A 306 -7.45 -10.42 -5.05
N THR A 307 -8.03 -9.71 -4.08
CA THR A 307 -7.79 -8.28 -3.92
C THR A 307 -7.88 -7.87 -2.45
N PHE A 308 -7.21 -6.77 -2.08
CA PHE A 308 -7.23 -6.24 -0.71
C PHE A 308 -8.51 -5.49 -0.38
N MET A 309 -8.83 -4.46 -1.18
CA MET A 309 -10.00 -3.60 -0.97
C MET A 309 -11.16 -4.11 -1.80
N ARG A 310 -12.12 -4.76 -1.16
CA ARG A 310 -13.22 -5.46 -1.82
C ARG A 310 -14.51 -4.66 -1.65
N PRO A 311 -15.09 -4.10 -2.72
CA PRO A 311 -16.44 -3.55 -2.63
C PRO A 311 -17.41 -4.59 -2.07
N LEU A 312 -18.37 -4.18 -1.26
CA LEU A 312 -19.29 -5.12 -0.59
C LEU A 312 -20.03 -6.03 -1.59
N VAL A 313 -20.36 -5.51 -2.76
CA VAL A 313 -21.00 -6.28 -3.85
C VAL A 313 -20.19 -7.49 -4.31
N MET A 314 -18.86 -7.46 -4.15
CA MET A 314 -17.97 -8.55 -4.58
C MET A 314 -18.21 -9.85 -3.79
N ASP A 315 -18.52 -9.72 -2.49
CA ASP A 315 -18.74 -10.87 -1.59
C ASP A 315 -20.20 -11.06 -1.21
N PHE A 316 -21.06 -10.06 -1.44
CA PHE A 316 -22.46 -10.05 -1.05
C PHE A 316 -23.40 -9.63 -2.20
N ALA A 317 -23.14 -10.12 -3.41
CA ALA A 317 -23.87 -9.73 -4.62
C ALA A 317 -25.39 -10.01 -4.55
N ALA A 318 -25.83 -10.98 -3.74
CA ALA A 318 -27.24 -11.28 -3.52
C ALA A 318 -27.96 -10.24 -2.63
N ASP A 319 -27.24 -9.41 -1.92
CA ASP A 319 -27.75 -8.32 -1.13
C ASP A 319 -27.74 -7.02 -1.96
N SER A 320 -28.90 -6.64 -2.49
CA SER A 320 -29.03 -5.50 -3.40
C SER A 320 -28.57 -4.16 -2.82
N LYS A 321 -28.61 -3.99 -1.51
CA LYS A 321 -28.08 -2.77 -0.86
C LYS A 321 -26.58 -2.60 -1.06
N THR A 322 -25.81 -3.68 -1.18
CA THR A 322 -24.36 -3.62 -1.37
C THR A 322 -23.94 -3.03 -2.71
N HIS A 323 -24.86 -2.99 -3.69
CA HIS A 323 -24.57 -2.44 -5.02
C HIS A 323 -24.37 -0.92 -5.01
N GLU A 324 -24.92 -0.23 -4.01
CA GLU A 324 -24.84 1.24 -3.89
C GLU A 324 -23.93 1.72 -2.77
N VAL A 325 -23.33 0.81 -1.99
CA VAL A 325 -22.44 1.17 -0.89
C VAL A 325 -21.03 1.43 -1.40
N GLY A 326 -20.73 2.68 -1.68
CA GLY A 326 -19.39 3.12 -2.14
C GLY A 326 -18.46 3.61 -1.05
N GLY A 327 -18.93 3.76 0.19
CA GLY A 327 -18.15 4.29 1.33
C GLY A 327 -17.59 3.23 2.29
N GLU A 328 -17.84 1.94 2.01
CA GLU A 328 -17.45 0.81 2.84
C GLU A 328 -16.87 -0.30 2.00
N PHE A 329 -15.98 -1.11 2.59
CA PHE A 329 -15.34 -2.21 1.88
C PHE A 329 -14.83 -3.29 2.83
N LEU A 330 -14.60 -4.49 2.30
CA LEU A 330 -13.81 -5.48 3.03
C LEU A 330 -12.32 -5.28 2.75
N PHE A 331 -11.50 -5.28 3.79
CA PHE A 331 -10.05 -5.40 3.70
C PHE A 331 -9.66 -6.89 3.85
N GLY A 332 -9.22 -7.49 2.76
CA GLY A 332 -9.21 -8.94 2.62
C GLY A 332 -10.63 -9.51 2.67
N ARG A 333 -10.80 -10.71 3.23
CA ARG A 333 -12.12 -11.38 3.27
C ARG A 333 -12.82 -11.26 4.63
N SER A 334 -12.19 -10.60 5.61
CA SER A 334 -12.61 -10.67 7.02
C SER A 334 -13.00 -9.36 7.65
N LEU A 335 -12.42 -8.24 7.23
CA LEU A 335 -12.54 -6.94 7.91
C LEU A 335 -13.38 -5.97 7.09
N LEU A 336 -14.61 -5.69 7.51
CA LEU A 336 -15.41 -4.60 6.97
C LEU A 336 -14.94 -3.29 7.59
N VAL A 337 -14.61 -2.32 6.75
CA VAL A 337 -14.08 -1.00 7.11
C VAL A 337 -15.03 0.08 6.59
N ALA A 338 -15.48 0.97 7.48
CA ALA A 338 -16.37 2.08 7.16
C ALA A 338 -15.71 3.42 7.55
N PRO A 339 -14.89 4.02 6.68
CA PRO A 339 -14.19 5.25 6.98
C PRO A 339 -15.13 6.43 7.25
N VAL A 340 -14.80 7.21 8.27
CA VAL A 340 -15.53 8.43 8.60
C VAL A 340 -14.98 9.57 7.74
N THR A 341 -15.83 10.15 6.89
CA THR A 341 -15.42 11.13 5.88
C THR A 341 -16.00 12.53 6.09
N ARG A 342 -16.50 12.82 7.29
CA ARG A 342 -17.04 14.13 7.66
C ARG A 342 -16.47 14.62 9.00
N PRO A 343 -16.28 15.93 9.15
CA PRO A 343 -15.76 16.51 10.40
C PRO A 343 -16.79 16.46 11.52
N GLU A 344 -16.28 16.43 12.75
CA GLU A 344 -17.04 16.69 13.98
C GLU A 344 -18.26 15.80 14.22
N VAL A 345 -18.31 14.61 13.56
CA VAL A 345 -19.40 13.66 13.76
C VAL A 345 -19.14 12.79 14.99
N THR A 346 -20.21 12.49 15.72
CA THR A 346 -20.21 11.61 16.91
C THR A 346 -20.85 10.25 16.62
N GLU A 347 -21.55 10.12 15.50
CA GLU A 347 -22.17 8.89 15.02
C GLU A 347 -21.87 8.69 13.53
N TRP A 348 -21.74 7.43 13.12
CA TRP A 348 -21.50 7.07 11.73
C TRP A 348 -22.38 5.88 11.34
N SER A 349 -23.05 6.03 10.22
CA SER A 349 -23.90 4.97 9.66
C SER A 349 -23.04 3.92 8.99
N VAL A 350 -23.25 2.65 9.32
CA VAL A 350 -22.52 1.50 8.76
C VAL A 350 -23.53 0.46 8.30
N TYR A 351 -23.44 0.02 7.07
CA TYR A 351 -24.21 -1.08 6.55
C TYR A 351 -23.49 -2.42 6.76
N LEU A 352 -24.12 -3.33 7.48
CA LEU A 352 -23.63 -4.69 7.65
C LEU A 352 -24.35 -5.60 6.65
N PRO A 353 -23.67 -6.15 5.62
CA PRO A 353 -24.29 -6.97 4.60
C PRO A 353 -25.03 -8.20 5.14
N GLN A 354 -26.15 -8.54 4.48
CA GLN A 354 -26.91 -9.75 4.72
C GLN A 354 -26.10 -11.00 4.33
N GLY A 355 -26.35 -12.11 5.00
CA GLY A 355 -25.67 -13.40 4.72
C GLY A 355 -24.48 -13.69 5.62
N ALA A 356 -24.16 -12.78 6.54
CA ALA A 356 -23.17 -13.00 7.59
C ALA A 356 -23.57 -12.25 8.87
N ASP A 357 -23.11 -12.74 10.02
CA ASP A 357 -23.08 -11.96 11.26
C ASP A 357 -21.71 -11.25 11.37
N TRP A 358 -21.66 -10.23 12.20
CA TRP A 358 -20.52 -9.33 12.31
C TRP A 358 -20.15 -9.08 13.77
N TRP A 359 -18.86 -8.85 14.03
CA TRP A 359 -18.34 -8.50 15.34
C TRP A 359 -17.73 -7.11 15.28
N ASP A 360 -18.20 -6.17 16.10
CA ASP A 360 -17.51 -4.89 16.25
C ASP A 360 -16.09 -5.14 16.76
N PHE A 361 -15.09 -4.71 16.00
CA PHE A 361 -13.68 -4.96 16.31
C PHE A 361 -13.23 -4.33 17.64
N TRP A 362 -13.87 -3.21 18.00
CA TRP A 362 -13.46 -2.42 19.17
C TRP A 362 -14.23 -2.76 20.44
N SER A 363 -15.41 -3.33 20.36
CA SER A 363 -16.23 -3.71 21.53
C SER A 363 -16.43 -5.22 21.70
N ASN A 364 -16.24 -6.02 20.67
CA ASN A 364 -16.62 -7.43 20.55
C ASN A 364 -18.13 -7.65 20.71
N GLU A 365 -18.94 -6.67 20.39
CA GLU A 365 -20.38 -6.84 20.27
C GLU A 365 -20.71 -7.55 18.95
N LYS A 366 -21.55 -8.57 19.03
CA LYS A 366 -22.03 -9.28 17.85
C LYS A 366 -23.27 -8.60 17.29
N GLN A 367 -23.29 -8.40 15.98
CA GLN A 367 -24.35 -7.77 15.22
C GLN A 367 -24.84 -8.72 14.12
N GLN A 368 -26.12 -8.70 13.83
CA GLN A 368 -26.67 -9.40 12.67
C GLN A 368 -26.38 -8.63 11.39
N GLY A 369 -26.24 -9.34 10.28
CA GLY A 369 -26.21 -8.71 8.96
C GLY A 369 -27.57 -8.30 8.44
N GLY A 370 -27.61 -7.59 7.31
CA GLY A 370 -28.81 -7.08 6.67
C GLY A 370 -29.35 -5.80 7.28
N GLN A 371 -28.58 -5.08 8.07
CA GLN A 371 -29.02 -3.86 8.76
C GLN A 371 -28.00 -2.72 8.64
N THR A 372 -28.51 -1.50 8.81
CA THR A 372 -27.68 -0.30 8.97
C THR A 372 -27.63 0.06 10.46
N LEU A 373 -26.44 0.27 10.98
CA LEU A 373 -26.20 0.67 12.37
C LEU A 373 -25.72 2.11 12.43
N ASN A 374 -26.18 2.86 13.44
CA ASN A 374 -25.56 4.13 13.83
C ASN A 374 -24.52 3.84 14.91
N ARG A 375 -23.27 3.84 14.53
CA ARG A 375 -22.13 3.58 15.42
C ARG A 375 -21.64 4.87 16.03
N CYS A 376 -21.62 4.97 17.37
CA CYS A 376 -20.95 6.06 18.06
C CYS A 376 -19.45 6.07 17.73
N VAL A 377 -18.94 7.20 17.28
CA VAL A 377 -17.52 7.35 16.90
C VAL A 377 -16.91 8.57 17.59
N SER A 378 -15.77 8.38 18.23
CA SER A 378 -14.85 9.46 18.55
C SER A 378 -13.86 9.66 17.39
N LYS A 379 -13.10 10.76 17.42
CA LYS A 379 -12.05 11.02 16.40
C LYS A 379 -11.02 9.89 16.29
N GLU A 380 -10.86 9.09 17.32
CA GLU A 380 -9.89 7.98 17.43
C GLU A 380 -10.45 6.63 16.96
N ILE A 381 -11.75 6.55 16.66
CA ILE A 381 -12.43 5.30 16.29
C ILE A 381 -12.80 5.30 14.81
N LEU A 382 -12.26 4.34 14.10
CA LEU A 382 -12.70 3.91 12.77
C LEU A 382 -13.67 2.73 12.97
N PRO A 383 -14.91 2.78 12.49
CA PRO A 383 -15.76 1.59 12.48
C PRO A 383 -15.13 0.46 11.68
N VAL A 384 -14.88 -0.65 12.35
CA VAL A 384 -14.37 -1.89 11.76
C VAL A 384 -15.19 -3.04 12.32
N TYR A 385 -15.69 -3.90 11.44
CA TYR A 385 -16.41 -5.11 11.81
C TYR A 385 -15.73 -6.34 11.25
N VAL A 386 -15.73 -7.40 12.03
CA VAL A 386 -15.13 -8.67 11.61
C VAL A 386 -16.24 -9.65 11.28
N LYS A 387 -16.20 -10.24 10.09
CA LYS A 387 -17.17 -11.24 9.66
C LYS A 387 -17.10 -12.48 10.56
N ALA A 388 -18.24 -13.01 11.01
CA ALA A 388 -18.32 -14.26 11.75
C ALA A 388 -17.67 -15.41 10.93
N GLY A 389 -16.98 -16.31 11.61
CA GLY A 389 -16.16 -17.36 11.00
C GLY A 389 -14.72 -16.92 10.69
N SER A 390 -14.39 -15.62 10.82
CA SER A 390 -13.04 -15.15 10.51
C SER A 390 -12.01 -15.65 11.50
N ILE A 391 -10.83 -15.98 10.96
CA ILE A 391 -9.61 -16.33 11.70
C ILE A 391 -8.57 -15.27 11.38
N LEU A 392 -8.23 -14.42 12.36
CA LEU A 392 -7.29 -13.32 12.16
C LEU A 392 -5.97 -13.57 12.91
N PRO A 393 -4.84 -13.71 12.21
CA PRO A 393 -3.53 -13.74 12.85
C PRO A 393 -3.05 -12.33 13.17
N PHE A 394 -2.56 -12.14 14.38
CA PHE A 394 -1.91 -10.91 14.85
C PHE A 394 -0.46 -11.19 15.21
N GLY A 395 0.43 -10.38 14.67
CA GLY A 395 1.86 -10.38 14.98
C GLY A 395 2.18 -9.66 16.29
N PRO A 396 3.46 -9.68 16.70
CA PRO A 396 3.95 -8.92 17.84
C PRO A 396 3.91 -7.41 17.59
N LYS A 397 4.01 -6.63 18.67
CA LYS A 397 4.32 -5.20 18.57
C LYS A 397 5.80 -5.05 18.20
N VAL A 398 6.10 -4.29 17.14
CA VAL A 398 7.44 -4.12 16.58
C VAL A 398 7.69 -2.68 16.16
N GLN A 399 8.97 -2.29 16.05
CA GLN A 399 9.40 -0.99 15.52
C GLN A 399 9.62 -1.02 14.00
N TYR A 400 9.96 -2.19 13.43
CA TYR A 400 10.08 -2.43 12.02
C TYR A 400 9.69 -3.88 11.68
N SER A 401 9.34 -4.17 10.44
CA SER A 401 8.68 -5.42 10.03
C SER A 401 9.46 -6.70 10.34
N ALA A 402 10.79 -6.63 10.32
CA ALA A 402 11.67 -7.78 10.54
C ALA A 402 12.28 -7.84 11.97
N GLU A 403 11.79 -7.00 12.92
CA GLU A 403 12.34 -6.97 14.30
C GLU A 403 12.15 -8.28 15.04
N LYS A 404 11.02 -8.94 14.84
CA LYS A 404 10.67 -10.19 15.53
C LYS A 404 10.10 -11.20 14.55
N ASN A 405 10.51 -12.44 14.74
CA ASN A 405 9.92 -13.56 14.02
C ASN A 405 8.46 -13.79 14.43
N TRP A 406 7.69 -14.42 13.56
CA TRP A 406 6.30 -14.83 13.83
C TRP A 406 6.23 -16.17 14.59
N ASP A 407 7.05 -16.32 15.61
CA ASP A 407 7.17 -17.53 16.43
C ASP A 407 6.07 -17.65 17.50
N ASN A 408 5.35 -16.56 17.76
CA ASN A 408 4.26 -16.49 18.73
C ASN A 408 3.11 -15.59 18.22
N LEU A 409 2.32 -16.12 17.29
CA LEU A 409 1.17 -15.39 16.72
C LEU A 409 -0.07 -15.56 17.60
N GLU A 410 -0.85 -14.47 17.75
CA GLU A 410 -2.18 -14.50 18.32
C GLU A 410 -3.20 -14.77 17.22
N ILE A 411 -3.92 -15.89 17.32
CA ILE A 411 -4.95 -16.30 16.36
C ILE A 411 -6.32 -16.03 16.97
N ARG A 412 -7.01 -15.01 16.46
CA ARG A 412 -8.37 -14.63 16.90
C ARG A 412 -9.42 -15.31 16.05
N ILE A 413 -10.32 -16.02 16.70
CA ILE A 413 -11.46 -16.66 16.04
C ILE A 413 -12.72 -15.89 16.42
N TYR A 414 -13.44 -15.42 15.41
CA TYR A 414 -14.71 -14.71 15.56
C TYR A 414 -15.87 -15.68 15.28
N PRO A 415 -16.50 -16.22 16.33
CA PRO A 415 -17.46 -17.31 16.17
C PRO A 415 -18.77 -16.88 15.51
N GLY A 416 -19.59 -17.87 15.10
CA GLY A 416 -20.92 -17.67 14.50
C GLY A 416 -21.04 -18.22 13.08
N ALA A 417 -19.94 -18.69 12.49
CA ALA A 417 -19.90 -19.45 11.25
C ALA A 417 -18.62 -20.26 11.18
N ASP A 418 -18.57 -21.27 10.32
CA ASP A 418 -17.33 -21.95 9.95
C ASP A 418 -16.41 -21.02 9.20
N GLY A 419 -15.10 -21.26 9.27
CA GLY A 419 -14.12 -20.40 8.60
C GLY A 419 -12.78 -21.04 8.33
N THR A 420 -12.07 -20.42 7.40
CA THR A 420 -10.70 -20.85 7.03
C THR A 420 -9.79 -19.64 6.89
N PHE A 421 -8.50 -19.87 7.14
CA PHE A 421 -7.45 -18.89 6.85
C PHE A 421 -6.16 -19.65 6.50
N THR A 422 -5.42 -19.15 5.51
CA THR A 422 -4.10 -19.68 5.13
C THR A 422 -3.03 -18.68 5.52
N LEU A 423 -2.18 -19.03 6.46
CA LEU A 423 -0.98 -18.27 6.80
C LEU A 423 0.12 -18.62 5.79
N TYR A 424 0.62 -17.61 5.10
CA TYR A 424 1.70 -17.70 4.13
C TYR A 424 2.99 -17.09 4.67
N GLU A 425 4.12 -17.75 4.37
CA GLU A 425 5.47 -17.27 4.71
C GLU A 425 6.48 -17.70 3.65
N ASP A 426 7.46 -16.85 3.39
CA ASP A 426 8.60 -17.07 2.49
C ASP A 426 9.85 -16.30 2.97
N GLU A 427 10.85 -16.14 2.13
CA GLU A 427 12.10 -15.42 2.42
C GLU A 427 11.97 -13.87 2.35
N ASN A 428 10.79 -13.32 2.09
CA ASN A 428 10.41 -11.90 2.00
C ASN A 428 10.96 -11.13 0.78
N ASP A 429 12.28 -10.96 0.63
CA ASP A 429 12.84 -9.99 -0.31
C ASP A 429 13.17 -10.54 -1.71
N ASN A 430 13.25 -11.87 -1.88
CA ASN A 430 13.66 -12.53 -3.13
C ASN A 430 12.50 -13.15 -3.92
N TYR A 431 12.82 -13.75 -5.07
CA TYR A 431 11.87 -14.45 -5.94
C TYR A 431 11.89 -15.97 -5.82
N ASN A 432 12.48 -16.54 -4.76
CA ASN A 432 12.55 -18.00 -4.59
C ASN A 432 11.16 -18.63 -4.41
N TYR A 433 10.17 -17.85 -3.95
CA TYR A 433 8.78 -18.30 -3.85
C TYR A 433 8.20 -18.74 -5.21
N GLU A 434 8.63 -18.16 -6.34
CA GLU A 434 8.24 -18.58 -7.69
C GLU A 434 8.73 -20.00 -8.03
N LYS A 435 9.72 -20.50 -7.29
CA LYS A 435 10.28 -21.84 -7.40
C LYS A 435 9.79 -22.77 -6.27
N GLY A 436 8.75 -22.37 -5.55
CA GLY A 436 8.17 -23.14 -4.45
C GLY A 436 8.85 -22.97 -3.08
N ALA A 437 9.80 -22.01 -2.91
CA ALA A 437 10.42 -21.73 -1.63
C ALA A 437 9.51 -20.85 -0.76
N TYR A 438 8.41 -21.41 -0.30
CA TYR A 438 7.45 -20.83 0.64
C TYR A 438 6.77 -21.92 1.45
N SER A 439 6.06 -21.54 2.49
CA SER A 439 5.21 -22.44 3.25
C SER A 439 3.84 -21.86 3.54
N THR A 440 2.84 -22.75 3.62
CA THR A 440 1.48 -22.43 4.03
C THR A 440 1.06 -23.27 5.22
N ILE A 441 0.26 -22.65 6.10
CA ILE A 441 -0.39 -23.31 7.24
C ILE A 441 -1.86 -22.95 7.19
N ARG A 442 -2.72 -23.94 6.91
CA ARG A 442 -4.17 -23.73 6.86
C ARG A 442 -4.80 -23.91 8.23
N PHE A 443 -5.63 -22.96 8.59
CA PHE A 443 -6.50 -22.99 9.77
C PHE A 443 -7.93 -23.26 9.32
N HIS A 444 -8.64 -24.13 10.01
CA HIS A 444 -10.05 -24.41 9.81
C HIS A 444 -10.79 -24.34 11.13
N TRP A 445 -11.82 -23.52 11.21
CA TRP A 445 -12.71 -23.38 12.34
C TRP A 445 -14.05 -24.06 12.03
N ASP A 446 -14.44 -25.03 12.88
CA ASP A 446 -15.77 -25.62 12.93
C ASP A 446 -16.52 -24.97 14.10
N ASP A 447 -17.49 -24.12 13.79
CA ASP A 447 -18.18 -23.31 14.78
C ASP A 447 -19.10 -24.18 15.67
N LYS A 448 -19.78 -25.15 15.07
CA LYS A 448 -20.67 -26.08 15.80
C LYS A 448 -19.90 -26.96 16.76
N ALA A 449 -18.77 -27.51 16.35
CA ALA A 449 -17.92 -28.34 17.20
C ALA A 449 -17.03 -27.52 18.16
N ARG A 450 -16.99 -26.19 17.99
CA ARG A 450 -16.08 -25.27 18.71
C ARG A 450 -14.63 -25.74 18.61
N ARG A 451 -14.22 -26.10 17.42
CA ARG A 451 -12.93 -26.74 17.16
C ARG A 451 -12.13 -26.00 16.10
N LEU A 452 -10.92 -25.62 16.48
CA LEU A 452 -9.91 -25.17 15.52
C LEU A 452 -9.01 -26.35 15.13
N THR A 453 -8.87 -26.55 13.83
CA THR A 453 -7.87 -27.44 13.23
C THR A 453 -6.78 -26.60 12.56
N ILE A 454 -5.53 -26.85 12.91
CA ILE A 454 -4.35 -26.33 12.26
C ILE A 454 -3.80 -27.47 11.43
N GLU A 455 -3.87 -27.37 10.11
CA GLU A 455 -3.46 -28.44 9.21
C GLU A 455 -1.94 -28.63 9.19
N GLU A 456 -1.47 -29.70 8.59
CA GLU A 456 -0.04 -29.93 8.37
C GLU A 456 0.49 -28.79 7.49
N ARG A 457 1.72 -28.32 7.81
CA ARG A 457 2.38 -27.30 7.02
C ARG A 457 2.77 -27.86 5.65
N GLU A 458 2.42 -27.15 4.60
CA GLU A 458 2.81 -27.43 3.24
C GLU A 458 3.98 -26.54 2.83
N GLY A 459 4.96 -27.11 2.09
CA GLY A 459 6.12 -26.37 1.60
C GLY A 459 7.21 -26.09 2.64
N SER A 460 8.27 -25.47 2.18
CA SER A 460 9.42 -25.06 2.99
C SER A 460 10.25 -24.00 2.30
N PHE A 461 11.04 -23.24 3.06
CA PHE A 461 12.00 -22.27 2.54
C PHE A 461 13.18 -22.09 3.52
N PRO A 462 14.34 -21.60 3.05
CA PRO A 462 15.49 -21.29 3.90
C PRO A 462 15.11 -20.32 5.03
N GLY A 463 15.54 -20.61 6.26
CA GLY A 463 15.22 -19.76 7.42
C GLY A 463 13.82 -19.95 8.02
N MET A 464 12.99 -20.83 7.46
CA MET A 464 11.66 -21.13 7.98
C MET A 464 11.67 -21.58 9.44
N LEU A 465 10.73 -21.08 10.25
CA LEU A 465 10.54 -21.50 11.62
C LEU A 465 10.13 -22.98 11.67
N LYS A 466 10.97 -23.84 12.26
CA LYS A 466 10.66 -25.26 12.42
C LYS A 466 9.52 -25.52 13.39
N SER A 467 9.45 -24.70 14.45
CA SER A 467 8.37 -24.75 15.45
C SER A 467 7.99 -23.35 15.89
N ARG A 468 6.74 -23.20 16.34
CA ARG A 468 6.18 -21.95 16.85
C ARG A 468 5.06 -22.19 17.84
N LYS A 469 4.58 -21.13 18.47
CA LYS A 469 3.38 -21.15 19.30
C LYS A 469 2.29 -20.33 18.65
N PHE A 470 1.05 -20.83 18.74
CA PHE A 470 -0.15 -20.07 18.42
C PHE A 470 -0.94 -19.85 19.70
N LYS A 471 -1.14 -18.61 20.10
CA LYS A 471 -2.10 -18.23 21.14
C LYS A 471 -3.46 -18.11 20.50
N VAL A 472 -4.29 -19.12 20.62
CA VAL A 472 -5.64 -19.15 20.05
C VAL A 472 -6.63 -18.55 21.03
N VAL A 473 -7.37 -17.53 20.57
CA VAL A 473 -8.37 -16.83 21.37
C VAL A 473 -9.72 -16.88 20.64
N LEU A 474 -10.73 -17.43 21.30
CA LEU A 474 -12.11 -17.31 20.87
C LEU A 474 -12.63 -15.95 21.32
N VAL A 475 -13.01 -15.11 20.36
CA VAL A 475 -13.45 -13.74 20.64
C VAL A 475 -14.82 -13.74 21.32
N GLY A 476 -14.95 -12.91 22.33
CA GLY A 476 -16.18 -12.71 23.12
C GLY A 476 -16.00 -11.55 24.10
N GLN A 477 -17.00 -11.26 24.90
CA GLN A 477 -17.02 -10.07 25.77
C GLN A 477 -15.83 -9.92 26.71
N ASN A 478 -15.26 -11.05 27.19
CA ASN A 478 -14.17 -11.04 28.16
C ASN A 478 -12.77 -11.25 27.55
N SER A 479 -12.64 -11.35 26.24
CA SER A 479 -11.39 -11.68 25.57
C SER A 479 -10.44 -10.50 25.33
N GLY A 480 -10.87 -9.27 25.62
CA GLY A 480 -10.20 -8.04 25.19
C GLY A 480 -10.65 -7.62 23.79
N THR A 481 -10.29 -6.42 23.36
CA THR A 481 -10.83 -5.81 22.14
C THR A 481 -9.77 -5.08 21.33
N GLY A 482 -10.05 -4.86 20.05
CA GLY A 482 -9.30 -3.94 19.19
C GLY A 482 -7.85 -4.36 18.94
N ASP A 483 -6.99 -3.38 18.94
CA ASP A 483 -5.56 -3.52 18.63
C ASP A 483 -4.72 -4.12 19.77
N ARG A 484 -5.27 -4.24 20.97
CA ARG A 484 -4.55 -4.77 22.14
C ARG A 484 -4.46 -6.30 22.11
N PRO A 485 -3.40 -6.90 22.70
CA PRO A 485 -3.34 -8.34 22.88
C PRO A 485 -4.57 -8.84 23.64
N MET A 486 -5.18 -9.92 23.13
CA MET A 486 -6.36 -10.51 23.77
C MET A 486 -6.03 -11.15 25.10
N LYS A 487 -6.98 -11.13 26.05
CA LYS A 487 -6.90 -11.85 27.33
C LYS A 487 -7.32 -13.31 27.12
N GLY A 488 -6.83 -14.19 27.99
CA GLY A 488 -7.15 -15.62 27.95
C GLY A 488 -6.62 -16.32 26.68
N GLY A 489 -7.34 -17.36 26.27
CA GLY A 489 -6.96 -18.21 25.13
C GLY A 489 -6.11 -19.41 25.51
N LYS A 490 -5.86 -20.29 24.55
CA LYS A 490 -5.04 -21.49 24.70
C LYS A 490 -3.82 -21.42 23.80
N THR A 491 -2.65 -21.77 24.33
CA THR A 491 -1.41 -21.79 23.55
C THR A 491 -1.17 -23.19 23.00
N ILE A 492 -0.92 -23.28 21.70
CA ILE A 492 -0.63 -24.51 20.97
C ILE A 492 0.80 -24.44 20.47
N SER A 493 1.62 -25.44 20.82
CA SER A 493 2.91 -25.64 20.17
C SER A 493 2.70 -26.37 18.84
N TYR A 494 3.25 -25.81 17.77
CA TYR A 494 3.11 -26.32 16.41
C TYR A 494 4.48 -26.49 15.76
N ALA A 495 4.73 -27.69 15.24
CA ALA A 495 5.98 -28.07 14.60
C ALA A 495 5.74 -28.68 13.21
N GLY A 496 4.76 -28.14 12.46
CA GLY A 496 4.45 -28.57 11.11
C GLY A 496 3.45 -29.73 10.99
N LYS A 497 3.09 -30.42 12.07
CA LYS A 497 2.11 -31.49 12.05
C LYS A 497 0.73 -31.03 12.46
N LYS A 498 -0.31 -31.63 11.88
CA LYS A 498 -1.71 -31.34 12.17
C LYS A 498 -2.00 -31.30 13.67
N LYS A 499 -2.71 -30.31 14.11
CA LYS A 499 -3.17 -30.11 15.48
C LYS A 499 -4.65 -29.74 15.49
N SER A 500 -5.37 -30.15 16.51
CA SER A 500 -6.75 -29.77 16.74
C SER A 500 -6.98 -29.39 18.20
N ILE A 501 -7.77 -28.37 18.44
CA ILE A 501 -8.08 -27.89 19.78
C ILE A 501 -9.56 -27.51 19.86
N LYS A 502 -10.23 -27.92 20.94
CA LYS A 502 -11.58 -27.50 21.30
C LYS A 502 -11.47 -26.26 22.20
N LEU A 503 -12.21 -25.18 21.84
CA LEU A 503 -12.23 -23.90 22.55
C LEU A 503 -13.48 -23.74 23.40
#